data_7df08c2bbcd451ffa6e5d57553b9fba9
#
_entry.id   7df08c2bbcd451ffa6e5d57553b9fba9
#
_cell.length_a   1.000
_cell.length_b   1.000
_cell.length_c   1.000
_cell.angle_alpha   90.00
_cell.angle_beta   90.00
_cell.angle_gamma   90.00
#
_symmetry.space_group_name_H-M   'P 1'
#
loop_
_entity.id
_entity.type
_entity.pdbx_description
1 polymer ?
#
loop_
_entity_poly.entity_id
_entity_poly.type
_entity_poly.pdbx_seq_one_letter_code
_entity_poly.pdbx_strand_id
1 'polypeptide(L)'
;MINDKPHYGFAHPGGRLTLDFKTPFTAWVSKLAGATGAEVVIFVADRAWLKTRQQEKGYHVMIAPLAKEKGWAIEDLKRYFLAQIFGVTVSAIDGKEILVEPHTSKLSKRQYSELIERTLDIAAEQFETWLEAPSEWTARKESERKQAARKAAKAA
;
A
#
# COMPACT_ATOMS: atom_id res chain seq x y z
N MET A 1 21.69 0.06 2.58
CA MET A 1 20.33 0.00 2.01
C MET A 1 19.76 -1.39 2.27
N ILE A 2 18.74 -1.48 3.08
CA ILE A 2 18.01 -2.71 3.35
C ILE A 2 17.18 -3.00 2.09
N ASN A 3 17.27 -4.21 1.58
CA ASN A 3 16.54 -4.60 0.38
C ASN A 3 15.08 -4.86 0.80
N ASP A 4 14.22 -3.85 0.65
CA ASP A 4 12.80 -3.87 1.05
C ASP A 4 11.90 -4.79 0.21
N LYS A 5 12.49 -5.68 -0.59
CA LYS A 5 11.70 -6.63 -1.37
C LYS A 5 11.20 -7.75 -0.47
N PRO A 6 9.88 -7.98 -0.40
CA PRO A 6 9.34 -9.09 0.35
C PRO A 6 9.85 -10.42 -0.22
N HIS A 7 10.23 -11.33 0.65
CA HIS A 7 10.51 -12.70 0.30
C HIS A 7 9.21 -13.50 0.40
N TYR A 8 9.00 -14.37 -0.57
CA TYR A 8 7.79 -15.20 -0.63
C TYR A 8 8.10 -16.57 -0.07
N GLY A 9 7.09 -17.22 0.47
CA GLY A 9 7.19 -18.56 0.98
C GLY A 9 5.83 -19.24 1.01
N PHE A 10 5.81 -20.51 1.34
CA PHE A 10 4.62 -21.31 1.45
C PHE A 10 4.50 -21.86 2.88
N ALA A 11 3.39 -21.54 3.55
CA ALA A 11 3.07 -22.10 4.85
C ALA A 11 2.29 -23.39 4.65
N HIS A 12 2.83 -24.50 5.17
CA HIS A 12 2.21 -25.80 5.12
C HIS A 12 1.32 -26.06 6.35
N PRO A 13 0.31 -26.91 6.25
CA PRO A 13 -0.36 -27.44 7.42
C PRO A 13 0.65 -28.03 8.40
N GLY A 14 0.47 -27.79 9.71
CA GLY A 14 1.42 -28.21 10.73
C GLY A 14 2.54 -27.20 11.05
N GLY A 15 2.46 -25.98 10.51
CA GLY A 15 3.36 -24.86 10.90
C GLY A 15 4.72 -24.86 10.19
N ARG A 16 4.96 -25.73 9.21
CA ARG A 16 6.18 -25.71 8.42
C ARG A 16 6.13 -24.58 7.40
N LEU A 17 7.22 -23.79 7.30
CA LEU A 17 7.38 -22.72 6.34
C LEU A 17 8.47 -23.09 5.32
N THR A 18 8.13 -23.05 4.03
CA THR A 18 9.10 -23.11 2.94
C THR A 18 9.27 -21.72 2.35
N LEU A 19 10.49 -21.21 2.36
CA LEU A 19 10.80 -19.87 1.86
C LEU A 19 11.44 -19.99 0.46
N ASP A 20 10.94 -19.19 -0.48
CA ASP A 20 11.49 -19.10 -1.83
C ASP A 20 12.60 -18.03 -1.84
N PHE A 21 13.79 -18.44 -1.45
CA PHE A 21 14.98 -17.60 -1.47
C PHE A 21 15.91 -17.97 -2.61
N LYS A 22 16.28 -17.01 -3.42
CA LYS A 22 17.43 -17.14 -4.34
C LYS A 22 18.77 -17.19 -3.57
N THR A 23 18.81 -16.65 -2.37
CA THR A 23 19.93 -16.69 -1.46
C THR A 23 19.48 -17.38 -0.17
N PRO A 24 20.25 -18.30 0.41
CA PRO A 24 19.87 -18.93 1.68
C PRO A 24 19.50 -17.89 2.75
N PHE A 25 18.38 -18.11 3.42
CA PHE A 25 17.89 -17.22 4.47
C PHE A 25 18.94 -16.95 5.53
N THR A 26 19.71 -17.97 5.90
CA THR A 26 20.85 -17.88 6.83
C THR A 26 21.91 -16.88 6.38
N ALA A 27 22.24 -16.86 5.09
CA ALA A 27 23.23 -15.91 4.55
C ALA A 27 22.69 -14.46 4.57
N TRP A 28 21.42 -14.28 4.35
CA TRP A 28 20.76 -12.96 4.44
C TRP A 28 20.69 -12.47 5.89
N VAL A 29 20.30 -13.33 6.85
CA VAL A 29 20.26 -13.03 8.28
C VAL A 29 21.67 -12.72 8.79
N SER A 30 22.68 -13.50 8.39
CA SER A 30 24.07 -13.24 8.77
C SER A 30 24.59 -11.90 8.25
N LYS A 31 24.17 -11.49 7.06
CA LYS A 31 24.51 -10.18 6.49
C LYS A 31 23.87 -9.03 7.27
N LEU A 32 22.65 -9.21 7.75
CA LEU A 32 21.97 -8.22 8.60
C LEU A 32 22.59 -8.15 10.01
N ALA A 33 22.92 -9.29 10.60
CA ALA A 33 23.47 -9.37 11.93
C ALA A 33 24.88 -8.76 12.05
N GLY A 34 25.65 -8.76 10.95
CA GLY A 34 27.05 -8.32 10.98
C GLY A 34 27.89 -9.13 11.96
N ALA A 35 28.99 -8.54 12.44
CA ALA A 35 29.90 -9.19 13.39
C ALA A 35 29.41 -9.16 14.86
N THR A 36 28.51 -8.24 15.19
CA THR A 36 28.07 -7.99 16.59
C THR A 36 26.68 -8.55 16.90
N GLY A 37 26.03 -9.14 15.92
CA GLY A 37 24.64 -9.54 16.03
C GLY A 37 23.68 -8.33 15.91
N ALA A 38 22.45 -8.59 15.51
CA ALA A 38 21.39 -7.61 15.47
C ALA A 38 20.06 -8.25 15.89
N GLU A 39 19.24 -7.50 16.60
CA GLU A 39 17.86 -7.88 16.82
C GLU A 39 17.09 -7.76 15.50
N VAL A 40 16.45 -8.84 15.07
CA VAL A 40 15.68 -8.85 13.84
C VAL A 40 14.22 -9.19 14.13
N VAL A 41 13.32 -8.43 13.54
CA VAL A 41 11.88 -8.72 13.55
C VAL A 41 11.51 -9.35 12.22
N ILE A 42 10.99 -10.58 12.27
CA ILE A 42 10.50 -11.28 11.09
C ILE A 42 8.98 -11.16 11.09
N PHE A 43 8.46 -10.55 10.02
CA PHE A 43 7.03 -10.39 9.83
C PHE A 43 6.53 -11.36 8.76
N VAL A 44 5.66 -12.27 9.17
CA VAL A 44 5.02 -13.24 8.28
C VAL A 44 3.57 -12.83 8.06
N ALA A 45 3.20 -12.61 6.79
CA ALA A 45 1.83 -12.28 6.41
C ALA A 45 1.42 -13.09 5.18
N ASP A 46 0.11 -13.30 5.01
CA ASP A 46 -0.37 -13.93 3.80
C ASP A 46 -0.19 -13.01 2.56
N ARG A 47 -0.26 -13.62 1.39
CA ARG A 47 -0.07 -12.92 0.11
C ARG A 47 -1.18 -11.89 -0.15
N ALA A 48 -2.37 -12.12 0.37
CA ALA A 48 -3.51 -11.21 0.21
C ALA A 48 -3.26 -9.90 0.98
N TRP A 49 -2.67 -10.00 2.17
CA TRP A 49 -2.30 -8.84 2.97
C TRP A 49 -1.19 -7.99 2.33
N LEU A 50 -0.18 -8.63 1.72
CA LEU A 50 0.88 -7.91 0.99
C LEU A 50 0.33 -7.14 -0.22
N LYS A 51 -0.63 -7.72 -0.95
CA LYS A 51 -1.33 -7.01 -2.04
C LYS A 51 -2.08 -5.78 -1.53
N THR A 52 -2.73 -5.88 -0.38
CA THR A 52 -3.44 -4.76 0.24
C THR A 52 -2.50 -3.61 0.59
N ARG A 53 -1.29 -3.88 1.07
CA ARG A 53 -0.27 -2.83 1.31
C ARG A 53 0.19 -2.11 0.03
N GLN A 54 0.34 -2.84 -1.07
CA GLN A 54 0.67 -2.21 -2.36
C GLN A 54 -0.47 -1.30 -2.85
N GLN A 55 -1.71 -1.73 -2.68
CA GLN A 55 -2.89 -0.90 -2.98
C GLN A 55 -2.92 0.34 -2.09
N GLU A 56 -2.64 0.20 -0.80
CA GLU A 56 -2.60 1.32 0.15
C GLU A 56 -1.55 2.37 -0.24
N LYS A 57 -0.33 1.95 -0.57
CA LYS A 57 0.71 2.85 -1.09
C LYS A 57 0.27 3.54 -2.38
N GLY A 58 -0.31 2.79 -3.32
CA GLY A 58 -0.83 3.32 -4.56
C GLY A 58 -1.95 4.35 -4.34
N TYR A 59 -2.84 4.09 -3.38
CA TYR A 59 -3.92 4.99 -3.03
C TYR A 59 -3.40 6.32 -2.47
N HIS A 60 -2.41 6.29 -1.57
CA HIS A 60 -1.79 7.51 -1.05
C HIS A 60 -1.15 8.35 -2.16
N VAL A 61 -0.46 7.71 -3.10
CA VAL A 61 0.12 8.40 -4.27
C VAL A 61 -0.97 9.01 -5.14
N MET A 62 -2.09 8.32 -5.32
CA MET A 62 -3.23 8.77 -6.12
C MET A 62 -3.87 10.04 -5.54
N ILE A 63 -4.11 10.10 -4.22
CA ILE A 63 -4.80 11.23 -3.60
C ILE A 63 -3.87 12.40 -3.22
N ALA A 64 -2.55 12.19 -3.20
CA ALA A 64 -1.57 13.20 -2.80
C ALA A 64 -1.64 14.52 -3.61
N PRO A 65 -1.83 14.51 -4.96
CA PRO A 65 -1.98 15.74 -5.72
C PRO A 65 -3.19 16.56 -5.28
N LEU A 66 -4.34 15.91 -5.04
CA LEU A 66 -5.55 16.59 -4.58
C LEU A 66 -5.39 17.14 -3.17
N ALA A 67 -4.78 16.37 -2.26
CA ALA A 67 -4.47 16.84 -0.92
C ALA A 67 -3.61 18.11 -0.94
N LYS A 68 -2.58 18.13 -1.79
CA LYS A 68 -1.71 19.29 -1.98
C LYS A 68 -2.44 20.48 -2.56
N GLU A 69 -3.30 20.28 -3.55
CA GLU A 69 -4.08 21.33 -4.21
C GLU A 69 -5.05 22.00 -3.22
N LYS A 70 -5.72 21.19 -2.39
CA LYS A 70 -6.70 21.69 -1.40
C LYS A 70 -6.06 22.13 -0.08
N GLY A 71 -4.75 21.95 0.11
CA GLY A 71 -4.06 22.28 1.37
C GLY A 71 -4.43 21.34 2.53
N TRP A 72 -4.89 20.12 2.25
CA TRP A 72 -5.29 19.15 3.26
C TRP A 72 -4.15 18.16 3.57
N ALA A 73 -4.13 17.64 4.79
CA ALA A 73 -3.29 16.49 5.07
C ALA A 73 -3.82 15.25 4.33
N ILE A 74 -2.93 14.41 3.81
CA ILE A 74 -3.31 13.20 3.06
C ILE A 74 -4.22 12.30 3.91
N GLU A 75 -3.94 12.17 5.20
CA GLU A 75 -4.74 11.36 6.12
C GLU A 75 -6.17 11.91 6.31
N ASP A 76 -6.34 13.23 6.34
CA ASP A 76 -7.66 13.85 6.46
C ASP A 76 -8.48 13.65 5.17
N LEU A 77 -7.85 13.81 4.02
CA LEU A 77 -8.50 13.53 2.75
C LEU A 77 -8.88 12.05 2.61
N LYS A 78 -8.02 11.15 3.08
CA LYS A 78 -8.31 9.72 3.13
C LYS A 78 -9.50 9.39 4.03
N ARG A 79 -9.57 9.99 5.21
CA ARG A 79 -10.73 9.85 6.12
C ARG A 79 -12.01 10.37 5.49
N TYR A 80 -11.93 11.52 4.83
CA TYR A 80 -13.05 12.07 4.10
C TYR A 80 -13.63 11.08 3.07
N PHE A 81 -12.79 10.51 2.20
CA PHE A 81 -13.25 9.53 1.22
C PHE A 81 -13.78 8.25 1.87
N LEU A 82 -13.13 7.75 2.91
CA LEU A 82 -13.61 6.58 3.64
C LEU A 82 -15.00 6.82 4.24
N ALA A 83 -15.23 7.98 4.85
CA ALA A 83 -16.52 8.34 5.43
C ALA A 83 -17.59 8.51 4.36
N GLN A 84 -17.25 9.12 3.21
CA GLN A 84 -18.17 9.30 2.09
C GLN A 84 -18.59 7.96 1.44
N ILE A 85 -17.68 7.01 1.34
CA ILE A 85 -17.90 5.77 0.60
C ILE A 85 -18.51 4.69 1.48
N PHE A 86 -18.01 4.52 2.71
CA PHE A 86 -18.43 3.45 3.62
C PHE A 86 -19.29 3.93 4.78
N GLY A 87 -19.49 5.24 4.91
CA GLY A 87 -20.24 5.84 6.00
C GLY A 87 -19.45 5.88 7.32
N VAL A 88 -20.05 6.47 8.32
CA VAL A 88 -19.55 6.52 9.70
C VAL A 88 -20.54 5.76 10.56
N THR A 89 -20.08 4.87 11.41
CA THR A 89 -20.92 4.11 12.33
C THR A 89 -20.92 4.72 13.72
N VAL A 90 -22.06 4.67 14.41
CA VAL A 90 -22.16 5.08 15.80
C VAL A 90 -22.06 3.82 16.67
N SER A 91 -21.10 3.80 17.58
CA SER A 91 -20.95 2.74 18.57
C SER A 91 -21.13 3.31 19.98
N ALA A 92 -21.82 2.59 20.86
CA ALA A 92 -21.93 2.97 22.26
C ALA A 92 -20.83 2.27 23.07
N ILE A 93 -19.98 3.05 23.73
CA ILE A 93 -18.98 2.55 24.69
C ILE A 93 -19.23 3.25 26.01
N ASP A 94 -19.47 2.49 27.07
CA ASP A 94 -19.79 3.01 28.42
C ASP A 94 -20.96 4.00 28.43
N GLY A 95 -21.99 3.76 27.61
CA GLY A 95 -23.16 4.64 27.49
C GLY A 95 -22.93 5.96 26.75
N LYS A 96 -21.75 6.16 26.15
CA LYS A 96 -21.44 7.30 25.30
C LYS A 96 -21.45 6.89 23.83
N GLU A 97 -22.14 7.66 23.01
CA GLU A 97 -22.07 7.50 21.55
C GLU A 97 -20.73 7.97 21.02
N ILE A 98 -20.04 7.11 20.31
CA ILE A 98 -18.76 7.39 19.67
C ILE A 98 -18.92 7.17 18.17
N LEU A 99 -18.52 8.16 17.38
CA LEU A 99 -18.41 8.02 15.94
C LEU A 99 -17.21 7.15 15.61
N VAL A 100 -17.45 6.02 14.96
CA VAL A 100 -16.40 5.11 14.50
C VAL A 100 -16.24 5.30 12.99
N GLU A 101 -15.11 5.87 12.62
CA GLU A 101 -14.73 6.01 11.22
C GLU A 101 -14.24 4.67 10.66
N PRO A 102 -14.54 4.36 9.39
CA PRO A 102 -13.97 3.20 8.72
C PRO A 102 -12.45 3.38 8.59
N HIS A 103 -11.70 2.30 8.83
CA HIS A 103 -10.24 2.31 8.76
C HIS A 103 -9.74 1.40 7.64
N THR A 104 -8.80 1.87 6.83
CA THR A 104 -8.27 1.13 5.67
C THR A 104 -7.69 -0.23 6.02
N SER A 105 -7.13 -0.39 7.24
CA SER A 105 -6.60 -1.68 7.71
C SER A 105 -7.65 -2.79 7.87
N LYS A 106 -8.94 -2.42 7.95
CA LYS A 106 -10.06 -3.36 8.08
C LYS A 106 -10.73 -3.68 6.74
N LEU A 107 -10.35 -2.99 5.67
CA LEU A 107 -10.93 -3.20 4.34
C LEU A 107 -10.40 -4.49 3.71
N SER A 108 -11.32 -5.30 3.18
CA SER A 108 -10.99 -6.39 2.29
C SER A 108 -10.38 -5.87 0.98
N LYS A 109 -9.72 -6.75 0.22
CA LYS A 109 -9.18 -6.39 -1.10
C LYS A 109 -10.26 -5.83 -2.03
N ARG A 110 -11.49 -6.37 -2.01
CA ARG A 110 -12.62 -5.89 -2.82
C ARG A 110 -13.04 -4.49 -2.40
N GLN A 111 -13.21 -4.26 -1.10
CA GLN A 111 -13.56 -2.94 -0.56
C GLN A 111 -12.46 -1.92 -0.85
N TYR A 112 -11.19 -2.34 -0.88
CA TYR A 112 -10.10 -1.43 -1.24
C TYR A 112 -10.13 -1.04 -2.72
N SER A 113 -10.49 -1.95 -3.62
CA SER A 113 -10.71 -1.63 -5.03
C SER A 113 -11.89 -0.67 -5.19
N GLU A 114 -12.99 -0.92 -4.49
CA GLU A 114 -14.15 -0.02 -4.43
C GLU A 114 -13.78 1.38 -3.92
N LEU A 115 -12.95 1.47 -2.87
CA LEU A 115 -12.42 2.73 -2.36
C LEU A 115 -11.69 3.51 -3.47
N ILE A 116 -10.82 2.85 -4.23
CA ILE A 116 -10.08 3.49 -5.33
C ILE A 116 -11.06 4.01 -6.40
N GLU A 117 -11.95 3.17 -6.89
CA GLU A 117 -12.92 3.51 -7.95
C GLU A 117 -13.81 4.68 -7.52
N ARG A 118 -14.43 4.57 -6.35
CA ARG A 118 -15.33 5.63 -5.85
C ARG A 118 -14.59 6.93 -5.52
N THR A 119 -13.32 6.86 -5.12
CA THR A 119 -12.51 8.06 -4.89
C THR A 119 -12.27 8.81 -6.20
N LEU A 120 -12.03 8.10 -7.32
CA LEU A 120 -11.89 8.73 -8.65
C LEU A 120 -13.17 9.47 -9.05
N ASP A 121 -14.33 8.83 -8.86
CA ASP A 121 -15.63 9.41 -9.16
C ASP A 121 -15.87 10.68 -8.32
N ILE A 122 -15.70 10.59 -7.00
CA ILE A 122 -15.90 11.72 -6.08
C ILE A 122 -14.93 12.87 -6.39
N ALA A 123 -13.67 12.56 -6.71
CA ALA A 123 -12.69 13.56 -7.08
C ALA A 123 -13.09 14.33 -8.34
N ALA A 124 -13.59 13.63 -9.34
CA ALA A 124 -14.09 14.25 -10.58
C ALA A 124 -15.37 15.06 -10.33
N GLU A 125 -16.34 14.52 -9.58
CA GLU A 125 -17.66 15.14 -9.39
C GLU A 125 -17.64 16.32 -8.41
N GLN A 126 -16.92 16.18 -7.28
CA GLN A 126 -16.98 17.17 -6.20
C GLN A 126 -15.79 18.14 -6.19
N PHE A 127 -14.66 17.71 -6.71
CA PHE A 127 -13.43 18.52 -6.71
C PHE A 127 -13.01 18.97 -8.11
N GLU A 128 -13.73 18.54 -9.15
CA GLU A 128 -13.41 18.82 -10.56
C GLU A 128 -11.96 18.42 -10.91
N THR A 129 -11.44 17.38 -10.24
CA THR A 129 -10.05 16.94 -10.33
C THR A 129 -9.96 15.51 -10.83
N TRP A 130 -9.19 15.31 -11.90
CA TRP A 130 -8.92 13.98 -12.45
C TRP A 130 -7.69 13.38 -11.77
N LEU A 131 -7.90 12.32 -11.01
CA LEU A 131 -6.83 11.56 -10.38
C LEU A 131 -6.39 10.41 -11.28
N GLU A 132 -5.09 10.14 -11.30
CA GLU A 132 -4.53 8.99 -12.02
C GLU A 132 -4.67 7.72 -11.16
N ALA A 133 -5.32 6.69 -11.68
CA ALA A 133 -5.46 5.41 -10.96
C ALA A 133 -4.10 4.77 -10.68
N PRO A 134 -3.94 4.02 -9.57
CA PRO A 134 -2.67 3.38 -9.22
C PRO A 134 -2.11 2.47 -10.31
N SER A 135 -2.96 1.80 -11.08
CA SER A 135 -2.59 0.97 -12.23
C SER A 135 -2.01 1.79 -13.39
N GLU A 136 -2.62 2.92 -13.70
CA GLU A 136 -2.19 3.84 -14.76
C GLU A 136 -0.86 4.50 -14.40
N TRP A 137 -0.72 4.98 -13.16
CA TRP A 137 0.54 5.51 -12.63
C TRP A 137 1.68 4.49 -12.74
N THR A 138 1.42 3.23 -12.38
CA THR A 138 2.42 2.16 -12.47
C THR A 138 2.83 1.91 -13.91
N ALA A 139 1.87 1.84 -14.84
CA ALA A 139 2.13 1.64 -16.27
C ALA A 139 2.93 2.80 -16.86
N ARG A 140 2.58 4.04 -16.51
CA ARG A 140 3.32 5.24 -16.94
C ARG A 140 4.77 5.22 -16.45
N LYS A 141 4.99 4.94 -15.16
CA LYS A 141 6.35 4.85 -14.58
C LYS A 141 7.20 3.75 -15.21
N GLU A 142 6.61 2.62 -15.54
CA GLU A 142 7.32 1.55 -16.24
C GLU A 142 7.70 1.97 -17.67
N SER A 143 6.81 2.66 -18.38
CA SER A 143 7.09 3.21 -19.71
C SER A 143 8.23 4.24 -19.67
N GLU A 144 8.20 5.19 -18.73
CA GLU A 144 9.26 6.17 -18.52
C GLU A 144 10.64 5.51 -18.27
N ARG A 145 10.67 4.46 -17.43
CA ARG A 145 11.89 3.67 -17.16
C ARG A 145 12.43 2.99 -18.42
N LYS A 146 11.54 2.38 -19.21
CA LYS A 146 11.92 1.72 -20.46
C LYS A 146 12.48 2.72 -21.47
N GLN A 147 11.88 3.91 -21.57
CA GLN A 147 12.38 4.98 -22.44
C GLN A 147 13.74 5.53 -21.99
N ALA A 148 13.91 5.75 -20.69
CA ALA A 148 15.19 6.20 -20.12
C ALA A 148 16.31 5.18 -20.38
N ALA A 149 16.04 3.88 -20.18
CA ALA A 149 16.99 2.81 -20.47
C ALA A 149 17.38 2.77 -21.97
N ARG A 150 16.40 2.94 -22.88
CA ARG A 150 16.67 2.99 -24.33
C ARG A 150 17.52 4.21 -24.73
N LYS A 151 17.27 5.37 -24.11
CA LYS A 151 18.08 6.59 -24.37
C LYS A 151 19.52 6.40 -23.88
N ALA A 152 19.70 5.82 -22.67
CA ALA A 152 21.03 5.53 -22.13
C ALA A 152 21.82 4.55 -23.01
N ALA A 153 21.16 3.47 -23.49
CA ALA A 153 21.80 2.50 -24.38
C ALA A 153 22.17 3.06 -25.78
N LYS A 154 21.52 4.14 -26.23
CA LYS A 154 21.89 4.81 -27.49
C LYS A 154 23.01 5.84 -27.34
N ALA A 155 23.28 6.29 -26.12
CA ALA A 155 24.29 7.29 -25.82
C ALA A 155 25.65 6.66 -25.43
N ALA A 156 25.68 5.34 -25.17
CA ALA A 156 26.88 4.55 -24.93
C ALA A 156 27.41 3.92 -26.20
#